data_6cf49ccac58a8ab960f4bc4ec0eaecf6
#
_entry.id   6cf49ccac58a8ab960f4bc4ec0eaecf6
#
_cell.length_a   1.000
_cell.length_b   1.000
_cell.length_c   1.000
_cell.angle_alpha   90.00
_cell.angle_beta   90.00
_cell.angle_gamma   90.00
#
_symmetry.space_group_name_H-M   'P 1'
#
loop_
_entity.id
_entity.type
_entity.pdbx_description
1 polymer ?
#
loop_
_entity_poly.entity_id
_entity_poly.type
_entity_poly.pdbx_seq_one_letter_code
_entity_poly.pdbx_strand_id
1 'polypeptide(L)'
;MNKMNYIVRQTEDSVLLKSILTGYPAFVVAGVLFSAIMEFRIVYPFFIILYILNSLTNKVFKNVIFKPSMGTEATRRPSGMGGTVGRTDTPYGCGLFASGKISKTSGFPSGHSQFAAMAATFWILYVLRQYRKEGKWRHHGAKEYICMALKILPFVVMALLVMTQRVQSRCHSITQVVVGAAFGIVIGVFGFKVYQHTMEYKTRKV
;
A
#
# COMPACT_ATOMS: atom_id res chain seq x y z
N MET A 1 -16.95 -34.06 -11.03
CA MET A 1 -16.68 -33.02 -10.05
C MET A 1 -17.94 -32.16 -9.90
N ASN A 2 -18.58 -32.18 -8.74
CA ASN A 2 -19.93 -31.62 -8.56
C ASN A 2 -19.89 -30.09 -8.64
N LYS A 3 -20.83 -29.47 -9.35
CA LYS A 3 -20.93 -27.99 -9.55
C LYS A 3 -20.87 -27.21 -8.23
N MET A 4 -21.37 -27.79 -7.16
CA MET A 4 -21.32 -27.24 -5.79
C MET A 4 -19.90 -27.19 -5.23
N ASN A 5 -19.06 -28.21 -5.46
CA ASN A 5 -17.66 -28.22 -5.02
C ASN A 5 -16.81 -27.21 -5.79
N TYR A 6 -17.17 -26.91 -7.05
CA TYR A 6 -16.49 -25.88 -7.84
C TYR A 6 -16.82 -24.48 -7.33
N ILE A 7 -18.09 -24.22 -6.99
CA ILE A 7 -18.53 -22.91 -6.43
C ILE A 7 -17.91 -22.68 -5.05
N VAL A 8 -17.88 -23.68 -4.18
CA VAL A 8 -17.26 -23.58 -2.84
C VAL A 8 -15.76 -23.30 -2.97
N ARG A 9 -15.04 -23.98 -3.86
CA ARG A 9 -13.61 -23.74 -4.08
C ARG A 9 -13.32 -22.33 -4.64
N GLN A 10 -14.11 -21.85 -5.61
CA GLN A 10 -13.97 -20.48 -6.12
C GLN A 10 -14.23 -19.40 -5.05
N THR A 11 -15.14 -19.66 -4.12
CA THR A 11 -15.40 -18.74 -3.00
C THR A 11 -14.22 -18.73 -2.02
N GLU A 12 -13.64 -19.87 -1.69
CA GLU A 12 -12.49 -19.96 -0.77
C GLU A 12 -11.23 -19.29 -1.34
N ASP A 13 -10.89 -19.55 -2.60
CA ASP A 13 -9.72 -18.93 -3.26
C ASP A 13 -9.87 -17.41 -3.35
N SER A 14 -11.07 -16.92 -3.64
CA SER A 14 -11.36 -15.48 -3.67
C SER A 14 -11.24 -14.82 -2.29
N VAL A 15 -11.56 -15.57 -1.26
CA VAL A 15 -11.47 -15.18 0.14
C VAL A 15 -10.03 -15.04 0.60
N LEU A 16 -9.20 -16.02 0.31
CA LEU A 16 -7.78 -16.00 0.66
C LEU A 16 -7.07 -14.82 0.01
N LEU A 17 -7.25 -14.62 -1.30
CA LEU A 17 -6.65 -13.50 -2.03
C LEU A 17 -7.10 -12.15 -1.46
N LYS A 18 -8.40 -11.99 -1.17
CA LYS A 18 -8.92 -10.75 -0.56
C LYS A 18 -8.31 -10.50 0.83
N SER A 19 -8.13 -11.54 1.62
CA SER A 19 -7.51 -11.44 2.95
C SER A 19 -6.04 -11.02 2.86
N ILE A 20 -5.28 -11.61 1.94
CA ILE A 20 -3.87 -11.27 1.69
C ILE A 20 -3.76 -9.79 1.25
N LEU A 21 -4.56 -9.37 0.28
CA LEU A 21 -4.52 -7.99 -0.21
C LEU A 21 -5.00 -6.97 0.85
N THR A 22 -5.94 -7.37 1.71
CA THR A 22 -6.35 -6.55 2.85
C THR A 22 -5.26 -6.47 3.92
N GLY A 23 -4.54 -7.56 4.15
CA GLY A 23 -3.39 -7.64 5.06
C GLY A 23 -2.09 -7.05 4.52
N TYR A 24 -2.05 -6.62 3.26
CA TYR A 24 -0.83 -6.14 2.58
C TYR A 24 0.01 -5.16 3.40
N PRO A 25 -0.54 -4.11 4.06
CA PRO A 25 0.28 -3.22 4.88
C PRO A 25 1.00 -3.94 6.02
N ALA A 26 0.34 -4.89 6.68
CA ALA A 26 0.93 -5.66 7.76
C ALA A 26 2.02 -6.61 7.27
N PHE A 27 1.80 -7.27 6.14
CA PHE A 27 2.81 -8.15 5.53
C PHE A 27 4.06 -7.39 5.10
N VAL A 28 3.90 -6.21 4.48
CA VAL A 28 5.04 -5.36 4.11
C VAL A 28 5.81 -4.92 5.34
N VAL A 29 5.12 -4.45 6.38
CA VAL A 29 5.77 -4.03 7.64
C VAL A 29 6.50 -5.20 8.30
N ALA A 30 5.88 -6.37 8.39
CA ALA A 30 6.51 -7.58 8.95
C ALA A 30 7.76 -7.99 8.14
N GLY A 31 7.68 -7.98 6.81
CA GLY A 31 8.82 -8.29 5.94
C GLY A 31 9.96 -7.28 6.09
N VAL A 32 9.64 -5.98 6.20
CA VAL A 32 10.64 -4.94 6.42
C VAL A 32 11.30 -5.06 7.81
N LEU A 33 10.53 -5.36 8.85
CA LEU A 33 11.06 -5.61 10.19
C LEU A 33 11.99 -6.83 10.20
N PHE A 34 11.58 -7.92 9.57
CA PHE A 34 12.41 -9.11 9.41
C PHE A 34 13.73 -8.77 8.68
N SER A 35 13.65 -8.05 7.55
CA SER A 35 14.83 -7.61 6.81
C SER A 35 15.73 -6.67 7.62
N ALA A 36 15.14 -5.83 8.48
CA ALA A 36 15.89 -4.95 9.37
C ALA A 36 16.76 -5.74 10.36
N ILE A 37 16.23 -6.84 10.88
CA ILE A 37 16.94 -7.74 11.81
C ILE A 37 18.04 -8.53 11.07
N MET A 38 17.76 -8.98 9.84
CA MET A 38 18.67 -9.84 9.11
C MET A 38 19.82 -9.07 8.43
N GLU A 39 19.54 -7.88 7.90
CA GLU A 39 20.51 -7.15 7.05
C GLU A 39 21.11 -5.91 7.72
N PHE A 40 20.55 -5.42 8.83
CA PHE A 40 20.98 -4.23 9.57
C PHE A 40 21.16 -2.97 8.70
N ARG A 41 20.40 -2.84 7.60
CA ARG A 41 20.47 -1.66 6.73
C ARG A 41 19.53 -0.57 7.20
N ILE A 42 20.02 0.66 7.24
CA ILE A 42 19.28 1.85 7.71
C ILE A 42 17.99 2.14 6.90
N VAL A 43 17.89 1.63 5.67
CA VAL A 43 16.69 1.80 4.84
C VAL A 43 15.44 1.19 5.47
N TYR A 44 15.57 0.09 6.18
CA TYR A 44 14.43 -0.61 6.79
C TYR A 44 13.82 0.16 7.96
N PRO A 45 14.56 0.56 9.01
CA PRO A 45 13.99 1.39 10.07
C PRO A 45 13.50 2.75 9.53
N PHE A 46 14.17 3.33 8.53
CA PHE A 46 13.68 4.53 7.87
C PHE A 46 12.29 4.31 7.23
N PHE A 47 12.10 3.19 6.52
CA PHE A 47 10.82 2.85 5.92
C PHE A 47 9.71 2.66 6.97
N ILE A 48 10.03 2.08 8.15
CA ILE A 48 9.06 1.95 9.25
C ILE A 48 8.62 3.32 9.76
N ILE A 49 9.55 4.25 9.93
CA ILE A 49 9.22 5.64 10.29
C ILE A 49 8.32 6.27 9.23
N LEU A 50 8.65 6.11 7.96
CA LEU A 50 7.86 6.60 6.84
C LEU A 50 6.44 6.00 6.82
N TYR A 51 6.29 4.70 7.14
CA TYR A 51 5.00 4.04 7.30
C TYR A 51 4.15 4.67 8.41
N ILE A 52 4.76 4.93 9.58
CA ILE A 52 4.07 5.58 10.70
C ILE A 52 3.60 6.98 10.29
N LEU A 53 4.48 7.78 9.69
CA LEU A 53 4.16 9.12 9.18
C LEU A 53 3.04 9.08 8.15
N ASN A 54 3.09 8.16 7.20
CA ASN A 54 2.04 7.95 6.20
C ASN A 54 0.68 7.63 6.86
N SER A 55 0.68 6.79 7.89
CA SER A 55 -0.53 6.41 8.62
C SER A 55 -1.12 7.59 9.40
N LEU A 56 -0.27 8.40 10.04
CA LEU A 56 -0.68 9.62 10.74
C LEU A 56 -1.23 10.66 9.75
N THR A 57 -0.54 10.89 8.64
CA THR A 57 -0.98 11.80 7.58
C THR A 57 -2.35 11.39 7.02
N ASN A 58 -2.60 10.09 6.81
CA ASN A 58 -3.91 9.61 6.38
C ASN A 58 -5.01 9.92 7.41
N LYS A 59 -4.72 9.77 8.71
CA LYS A 59 -5.68 10.11 9.77
C LYS A 59 -5.97 11.62 9.80
N VAL A 60 -4.96 12.45 9.64
CA VAL A 60 -5.10 13.92 9.56
C VAL A 60 -5.95 14.29 8.34
N PHE A 61 -5.62 13.78 7.16
CA PHE A 61 -6.40 14.03 5.95
C PHE A 61 -7.87 13.67 6.14
N LYS A 62 -8.16 12.49 6.68
CA LYS A 62 -9.53 12.03 6.91
C LYS A 62 -10.32 12.92 7.86
N ASN A 63 -9.73 13.25 9.00
CA ASN A 63 -10.50 13.81 10.12
C ASN A 63 -10.40 15.33 10.20
N VAL A 64 -9.29 15.92 9.76
CA VAL A 64 -9.01 17.35 9.89
C VAL A 64 -9.25 18.09 8.59
N ILE A 65 -8.96 17.47 7.44
CA ILE A 65 -9.05 18.16 6.15
C ILE A 65 -10.34 17.76 5.42
N PHE A 66 -10.50 16.50 5.03
CA PHE A 66 -11.57 16.12 4.11
C PHE A 66 -12.95 16.02 4.78
N LYS A 67 -13.04 15.45 5.97
CA LYS A 67 -14.34 15.32 6.64
C LYS A 67 -14.97 16.68 6.97
N PRO A 68 -14.24 17.68 7.48
CA PRO A 68 -14.80 19.01 7.70
C PRO A 68 -15.14 19.76 6.40
N SER A 69 -14.26 19.65 5.36
CA SER A 69 -14.45 20.41 4.12
C SER A 69 -15.47 19.84 3.16
N MET A 70 -15.61 18.51 3.09
CA MET A 70 -16.48 17.82 2.13
C MET A 70 -17.77 17.28 2.78
N GLY A 71 -17.82 17.25 4.11
CA GLY A 71 -18.92 16.66 4.86
C GLY A 71 -18.85 15.13 4.98
N THR A 72 -19.68 14.60 5.86
CA THR A 72 -19.69 13.17 6.19
C THR A 72 -20.20 12.31 5.03
N GLU A 73 -21.16 12.78 4.24
CA GLU A 73 -21.73 12.03 3.12
C GLU A 73 -20.74 11.86 1.97
N ALA A 74 -20.05 12.92 1.55
CA ALA A 74 -19.06 12.86 0.47
C ALA A 74 -17.83 12.01 0.83
N THR A 75 -17.48 11.96 2.13
CA THR A 75 -16.35 11.17 2.62
C THR A 75 -16.71 9.75 3.04
N ARG A 76 -18.00 9.38 2.95
CA ARG A 76 -18.51 8.06 3.32
C ARG A 76 -17.98 6.97 2.38
N ARG A 77 -17.92 5.76 2.90
CA ARG A 77 -17.68 4.57 2.06
C ARG A 77 -18.88 4.28 1.19
N PRO A 78 -18.73 3.67 0.00
CA PRO A 78 -19.86 3.27 -0.83
C PRO A 78 -20.90 2.49 -0.02
N SER A 79 -22.18 2.82 -0.20
CA SER A 79 -23.29 2.19 0.50
C SER A 79 -23.38 0.69 0.19
N GLY A 80 -23.72 -0.11 1.19
CA GLY A 80 -24.00 -1.53 1.07
C GLY A 80 -22.82 -2.46 1.26
N MET A 81 -21.60 -1.94 1.47
CA MET A 81 -20.39 -2.79 1.65
C MET A 81 -19.43 -2.18 2.66
N GLY A 82 -18.77 -3.03 3.40
CA GLY A 82 -17.61 -2.66 4.23
C GLY A 82 -17.83 -1.67 5.36
N GLY A 83 -19.01 -1.14 5.53
CA GLY A 83 -19.29 -0.12 6.52
C GLY A 83 -20.72 0.00 6.98
N THR A 84 -21.66 -0.73 6.39
CA THR A 84 -23.05 -0.70 6.82
C THR A 84 -23.42 -1.92 7.64
N VAL A 85 -24.13 -1.62 8.72
CA VAL A 85 -24.72 -2.59 9.64
C VAL A 85 -25.59 -3.58 8.87
N GLY A 86 -25.43 -4.86 9.16
CA GLY A 86 -26.51 -5.83 8.94
C GLY A 86 -26.45 -6.58 7.62
N ARG A 87 -25.39 -6.49 6.80
CA ARG A 87 -25.25 -7.35 5.64
C ARG A 87 -24.15 -8.38 5.84
N THR A 88 -24.58 -9.61 6.05
CA THR A 88 -23.75 -10.82 6.29
C THR A 88 -23.12 -11.40 5.01
N ASP A 89 -23.37 -10.81 3.86
CA ASP A 89 -23.02 -11.34 2.54
C ASP A 89 -21.57 -11.05 2.13
N THR A 90 -20.81 -10.30 2.92
CA THR A 90 -19.37 -10.22 2.75
C THR A 90 -18.70 -10.60 4.07
N PRO A 91 -18.15 -11.82 4.16
CA PRO A 91 -17.47 -12.32 5.36
C PRO A 91 -16.23 -11.50 5.73
N TYR A 92 -15.84 -10.53 4.90
CA TYR A 92 -14.63 -9.75 5.07
C TYR A 92 -14.96 -8.25 5.16
N GLY A 93 -14.83 -7.70 6.35
CA GLY A 93 -14.83 -6.27 6.55
C GLY A 93 -13.68 -5.59 5.81
N CYS A 94 -13.71 -4.25 5.69
CA CYS A 94 -12.66 -3.48 5.05
C CYS A 94 -11.40 -3.32 5.91
N GLY A 95 -11.35 -3.95 7.06
CA GLY A 95 -10.21 -3.99 8.00
C GLY A 95 -9.32 -5.21 7.82
N LEU A 96 -8.19 -5.23 8.52
CA LEU A 96 -7.19 -6.31 8.52
C LEU A 96 -7.76 -7.66 8.96
N PHE A 97 -8.76 -7.64 9.84
CA PHE A 97 -9.44 -8.82 10.32
C PHE A 97 -10.93 -8.67 10.03
N ALA A 98 -11.52 -9.72 9.48
CA ALA A 98 -12.97 -9.80 9.23
C ALA A 98 -13.74 -9.87 10.56
N SER A 99 -13.76 -8.76 11.30
CA SER A 99 -14.40 -8.72 12.62
C SER A 99 -15.90 -8.51 12.57
N GLY A 100 -16.51 -8.46 11.39
CA GLY A 100 -17.92 -8.09 11.22
C GLY A 100 -18.28 -6.69 11.71
N LYS A 101 -17.32 -5.94 12.27
CA LYS A 101 -17.53 -4.60 12.82
C LYS A 101 -17.49 -3.56 11.72
N ILE A 102 -18.46 -2.68 11.77
CA ILE A 102 -18.57 -1.53 10.88
C ILE A 102 -17.38 -0.61 11.10
N SER A 103 -16.68 -0.27 10.03
CA SER A 103 -15.69 0.80 10.10
C SER A 103 -16.39 2.15 10.20
N LYS A 104 -16.39 2.75 11.38
CA LYS A 104 -16.88 4.12 11.62
C LYS A 104 -15.96 5.20 11.02
N THR A 105 -14.86 4.81 10.37
CA THR A 105 -13.89 5.75 9.80
C THR A 105 -14.34 6.26 8.43
N SER A 106 -14.04 7.54 8.14
CA SER A 106 -14.18 8.11 6.80
C SER A 106 -13.50 7.23 5.74
N GLY A 107 -14.14 7.09 4.58
CA GLY A 107 -13.58 6.38 3.43
C GLY A 107 -12.54 7.20 2.65
N PHE A 108 -12.55 8.53 2.79
CA PHE A 108 -11.75 9.44 1.98
C PHE A 108 -10.59 10.07 2.78
N PRO A 109 -9.34 9.98 2.27
CA PRO A 109 -8.84 9.14 1.19
C PRO A 109 -8.61 7.68 1.62
N SER A 110 -8.42 6.76 0.65
CA SER A 110 -8.13 5.35 0.94
C SER A 110 -6.75 5.16 1.57
N GLY A 111 -6.69 4.68 2.81
CA GLY A 111 -5.43 4.45 3.52
C GLY A 111 -4.60 3.29 2.95
N HIS A 112 -5.25 2.21 2.47
CA HIS A 112 -4.56 1.09 1.83
C HIS A 112 -3.92 1.51 0.50
N SER A 113 -4.64 2.31 -0.31
CA SER A 113 -4.11 2.81 -1.59
C SER A 113 -2.98 3.81 -1.35
N GLN A 114 -3.11 4.68 -0.35
CA GLN A 114 -2.05 5.61 0.04
C GLN A 114 -0.79 4.86 0.47
N PHE A 115 -0.92 3.85 1.32
CA PHE A 115 0.22 3.05 1.74
C PHE A 115 0.83 2.26 0.58
N ALA A 116 0.02 1.59 -0.24
CA ALA A 116 0.52 0.77 -1.35
C ALA A 116 1.29 1.62 -2.38
N ALA A 117 0.77 2.81 -2.71
CA ALA A 117 1.44 3.74 -3.60
C ALA A 117 2.72 4.33 -2.99
N MET A 118 2.71 4.68 -1.70
CA MET A 118 3.88 5.15 -0.96
C MET A 118 4.98 4.09 -0.95
N ALA A 119 4.65 2.87 -0.58
CA ALA A 119 5.59 1.76 -0.52
C ALA A 119 6.18 1.45 -1.90
N ALA A 120 5.34 1.33 -2.93
CA ALA A 120 5.80 1.10 -4.29
C ALA A 120 6.74 2.21 -4.76
N THR A 121 6.36 3.47 -4.60
CA THR A 121 7.17 4.63 -5.01
C THR A 121 8.53 4.65 -4.30
N PHE A 122 8.54 4.46 -2.98
CA PHE A 122 9.79 4.46 -2.20
C PHE A 122 10.74 3.35 -2.65
N TRP A 123 10.25 2.11 -2.76
CA TRP A 123 11.07 0.97 -3.13
C TRP A 123 11.53 0.99 -4.59
N ILE A 124 10.69 1.48 -5.52
CA ILE A 124 11.08 1.70 -6.92
C ILE A 124 12.25 2.69 -6.99
N LEU A 125 12.13 3.85 -6.33
CA LEU A 125 13.19 4.85 -6.31
C LEU A 125 14.46 4.34 -5.62
N TYR A 126 14.31 3.50 -4.59
CA TYR A 126 15.43 2.83 -3.94
C TYR A 126 16.15 1.87 -4.88
N VAL A 127 15.43 1.01 -5.61
CA VAL A 127 16.01 0.10 -6.62
C VAL A 127 16.73 0.90 -7.71
N LEU A 128 16.09 1.94 -8.27
CA LEU A 128 16.71 2.80 -9.29
C LEU A 128 18.01 3.45 -8.80
N ARG A 129 18.03 3.91 -7.54
CA ARG A 129 19.24 4.48 -6.93
C ARG A 129 20.37 3.44 -6.81
N GLN A 130 20.05 2.20 -6.40
CA GLN A 130 21.07 1.14 -6.32
C GLN A 130 21.69 0.85 -7.70
N TYR A 131 20.87 0.69 -8.74
CA TYR A 131 21.37 0.49 -10.10
C TYR A 131 22.25 1.63 -10.57
N ARG A 132 21.91 2.88 -10.23
CA ARG A 132 22.73 4.05 -10.58
C ARG A 132 24.07 4.05 -9.85
N LYS A 133 24.11 3.72 -8.56
CA LYS A 133 25.33 3.66 -7.76
C LYS A 133 26.30 2.56 -8.21
N GLU A 134 25.78 1.42 -8.63
CA GLU A 134 26.57 0.30 -9.12
C GLU A 134 27.17 0.53 -10.52
N GLY A 135 26.97 1.73 -11.09
CA GLY A 135 27.49 2.07 -12.43
C GLY A 135 26.80 1.30 -13.56
N LYS A 136 25.82 0.45 -13.23
CA LYS A 136 25.08 -0.38 -14.18
C LYS A 136 24.34 0.42 -15.26
N TRP A 137 24.21 1.75 -15.10
CA TRP A 137 23.63 2.66 -16.11
C TRP A 137 24.55 2.96 -17.29
N ARG A 138 25.86 2.75 -17.18
CA ARG A 138 26.83 3.11 -18.24
C ARG A 138 27.14 1.99 -19.23
N HIS A 139 26.86 0.73 -18.87
CA HIS A 139 27.18 -0.44 -19.70
C HIS A 139 25.93 -1.32 -19.89
N HIS A 140 24.94 -0.80 -20.61
CA HIS A 140 23.62 -1.45 -20.67
C HIS A 140 23.47 -2.41 -21.82
N GLY A 141 23.48 -3.71 -21.49
CA GLY A 141 22.81 -4.72 -22.29
C GLY A 141 21.32 -4.87 -21.90
N ALA A 142 20.50 -5.46 -22.75
CA ALA A 142 19.09 -5.74 -22.47
C ALA A 142 18.86 -6.49 -21.16
N LYS A 143 19.85 -7.29 -20.72
CA LYS A 143 19.82 -8.09 -19.50
C LYS A 143 19.66 -7.23 -18.23
N GLU A 144 20.39 -6.12 -18.12
CA GLU A 144 20.35 -5.24 -16.95
C GLU A 144 18.99 -4.54 -16.83
N TYR A 145 18.40 -4.10 -17.97
CA TYR A 145 17.07 -3.51 -17.99
C TYR A 145 16.00 -4.53 -17.58
N ILE A 146 16.09 -5.78 -18.06
CA ILE A 146 15.17 -6.84 -17.67
C ILE A 146 15.30 -7.13 -16.17
N CYS A 147 16.51 -7.27 -15.64
CA CYS A 147 16.73 -7.49 -14.21
C CYS A 147 16.18 -6.34 -13.35
N MET A 148 16.35 -5.10 -13.78
CA MET A 148 15.78 -3.94 -13.11
C MET A 148 14.25 -3.95 -13.15
N ALA A 149 13.67 -4.20 -14.32
CA ALA A 149 12.23 -4.30 -14.49
C ALA A 149 11.61 -5.39 -13.62
N LEU A 150 12.24 -6.57 -13.56
CA LEU A 150 11.80 -7.68 -12.70
C LEU A 150 11.84 -7.34 -11.20
N LYS A 151 12.77 -6.47 -10.75
CA LYS A 151 12.80 -5.99 -9.36
C LYS A 151 11.75 -4.92 -9.08
N ILE A 152 11.35 -4.13 -10.06
CA ILE A 152 10.36 -3.05 -9.93
C ILE A 152 8.92 -3.59 -10.07
N LEU A 153 8.72 -4.51 -10.99
CA LEU A 153 7.40 -5.05 -11.35
C LEU A 153 6.55 -5.51 -10.16
N PRO A 154 7.10 -6.26 -9.16
CA PRO A 154 6.32 -6.69 -8.02
C PRO A 154 5.69 -5.53 -7.22
N PHE A 155 6.40 -4.42 -7.06
CA PHE A 155 5.88 -3.25 -6.33
C PHE A 155 4.71 -2.60 -7.07
N VAL A 156 4.82 -2.47 -8.40
CA VAL A 156 3.75 -1.91 -9.23
C VAL A 156 2.53 -2.84 -9.22
N VAL A 157 2.74 -4.13 -9.47
CA VAL A 157 1.66 -5.13 -9.51
C VAL A 157 0.93 -5.19 -8.18
N MET A 158 1.65 -5.27 -7.05
CA MET A 158 1.03 -5.33 -5.74
C MET A 158 0.25 -4.06 -5.40
N ALA A 159 0.77 -2.88 -5.75
CA ALA A 159 0.02 -1.63 -5.54
C ALA A 159 -1.29 -1.61 -6.34
N LEU A 160 -1.25 -2.02 -7.61
CA LEU A 160 -2.44 -2.10 -8.46
C LEU A 160 -3.44 -3.14 -7.94
N LEU A 161 -2.99 -4.32 -7.52
CA LEU A 161 -3.85 -5.36 -6.97
C LEU A 161 -4.56 -4.90 -5.69
N VAL A 162 -3.83 -4.25 -4.78
CA VAL A 162 -4.43 -3.67 -3.55
C VAL A 162 -5.47 -2.62 -3.91
N MET A 163 -5.16 -1.69 -4.81
CA MET A 163 -6.09 -0.63 -5.23
C MET A 163 -7.36 -1.21 -5.87
N THR A 164 -7.20 -2.15 -6.79
CA THR A 164 -8.31 -2.84 -7.46
C THR A 164 -9.18 -3.59 -6.46
N GLN A 165 -8.56 -4.31 -5.52
CA GLN A 165 -9.27 -5.03 -4.47
C GLN A 165 -10.10 -4.08 -3.59
N ARG A 166 -9.60 -2.86 -3.27
CA ARG A 166 -10.37 -1.88 -2.48
C ARG A 166 -11.63 -1.42 -3.19
N VAL A 167 -11.59 -1.28 -4.52
CA VAL A 167 -12.76 -0.93 -5.35
C VAL A 167 -13.70 -2.11 -5.50
N GLN A 168 -13.19 -3.29 -5.88
CA GLN A 168 -13.99 -4.50 -6.06
C GLN A 168 -14.71 -4.94 -4.78
N SER A 169 -14.06 -4.81 -3.64
CA SER A 169 -14.66 -5.06 -2.33
C SER A 169 -15.60 -3.94 -1.87
N ARG A 170 -15.83 -2.92 -2.70
CA ARG A 170 -16.64 -1.73 -2.38
C ARG A 170 -16.27 -1.05 -1.06
N CYS A 171 -15.04 -1.26 -0.60
CA CYS A 171 -14.52 -0.60 0.59
C CYS A 171 -14.24 0.89 0.35
N HIS A 172 -13.95 1.23 -0.89
CA HIS A 172 -13.66 2.58 -1.35
C HIS A 172 -14.19 2.81 -2.76
N SER A 173 -14.56 4.05 -3.07
CA SER A 173 -14.82 4.48 -4.44
C SER A 173 -13.50 4.64 -5.22
N ILE A 174 -13.59 4.68 -6.53
CA ILE A 174 -12.42 4.92 -7.40
C ILE A 174 -11.74 6.24 -7.02
N THR A 175 -12.50 7.30 -6.80
CA THR A 175 -11.97 8.61 -6.40
C THR A 175 -11.19 8.54 -5.08
N GLN A 176 -11.72 7.82 -4.07
CA GLN A 176 -11.05 7.63 -2.79
C GLN A 176 -9.72 6.88 -2.94
N VAL A 177 -9.66 5.91 -3.86
CA VAL A 177 -8.47 5.14 -4.18
C VAL A 177 -7.44 5.98 -4.91
N VAL A 178 -7.86 6.71 -5.97
CA VAL A 178 -6.96 7.55 -6.78
C VAL A 178 -6.35 8.68 -5.94
N VAL A 179 -7.17 9.38 -5.15
CA VAL A 179 -6.66 10.44 -4.27
C VAL A 179 -5.73 9.87 -3.20
N GLY A 180 -6.06 8.71 -2.62
CA GLY A 180 -5.17 8.02 -1.70
C GLY A 180 -3.83 7.68 -2.35
N ALA A 181 -3.85 7.13 -3.57
CA ALA A 181 -2.64 6.80 -4.32
C ALA A 181 -1.79 8.04 -4.63
N ALA A 182 -2.40 9.15 -5.04
CA ALA A 182 -1.69 10.40 -5.31
C ALA A 182 -0.93 10.91 -4.08
N PHE A 183 -1.58 10.94 -2.90
CA PHE A 183 -0.89 11.27 -1.65
C PHE A 183 0.22 10.28 -1.31
N GLY A 184 -0.02 8.98 -1.53
CA GLY A 184 0.99 7.96 -1.33
C GLY A 184 2.24 8.18 -2.18
N ILE A 185 2.08 8.49 -3.46
CA ILE A 185 3.19 8.81 -4.37
C ILE A 185 3.99 10.02 -3.85
N VAL A 186 3.31 11.10 -3.48
CA VAL A 186 3.98 12.31 -2.95
C VAL A 186 4.78 11.99 -1.69
N ILE A 187 4.19 11.26 -0.75
CA ILE A 187 4.86 10.84 0.50
C ILE A 187 6.04 9.92 0.19
N GLY A 188 5.89 8.99 -0.75
CA GLY A 188 6.95 8.07 -1.17
C GLY A 188 8.15 8.78 -1.78
N VAL A 189 7.90 9.74 -2.69
CA VAL A 189 8.94 10.58 -3.29
C VAL A 189 9.65 11.42 -2.24
N PHE A 190 8.89 12.11 -1.40
CA PHE A 190 9.45 12.95 -0.33
C PHE A 190 10.28 12.12 0.64
N GLY A 191 9.74 11.01 1.14
CA GLY A 191 10.45 10.10 2.04
C GLY A 191 11.72 9.56 1.41
N PHE A 192 11.70 9.17 0.13
CA PHE A 192 12.92 8.74 -0.56
C PHE A 192 13.96 9.84 -0.68
N LYS A 193 13.57 11.09 -1.00
CA LYS A 193 14.49 12.22 -1.05
C LYS A 193 15.15 12.50 0.30
N VAL A 194 14.38 12.46 1.39
CA VAL A 194 14.92 12.61 2.76
C VAL A 194 15.90 11.49 3.07
N TYR A 195 15.55 10.24 2.77
CA TYR A 195 16.46 9.10 2.91
C TYR A 195 17.75 9.30 2.12
N GLN A 196 17.66 9.71 0.85
CA GLN A 196 18.81 9.94 -0.01
C GLN A 196 19.73 11.01 0.58
N HIS A 197 19.19 12.14 0.99
CA HIS A 197 19.95 13.24 1.59
C HIS A 197 20.67 12.80 2.88
N THR A 198 19.99 12.06 3.74
CA THR A 198 20.56 11.52 4.99
C THR A 198 21.75 10.60 4.71
N MET A 199 21.64 9.74 3.67
CA MET A 199 22.70 8.83 3.30
C MET A 199 23.90 9.54 2.66
N GLU A 200 23.67 10.58 1.86
CA GLU A 200 24.76 11.38 1.24
C GLU A 200 25.51 12.19 2.28
N TYR A 201 24.79 12.78 3.25
CA TYR A 201 25.41 13.51 4.36
C TYR A 201 26.34 12.61 5.19
N LYS A 202 25.90 11.38 5.49
CA LYS A 202 26.70 10.40 6.25
C LYS A 202 27.99 10.00 5.50
N THR A 203 27.91 9.85 4.16
CA THR A 203 29.09 9.48 3.34
C THR A 203 30.10 10.60 3.19
N ARG A 204 29.72 11.87 3.34
CA ARG A 204 30.63 13.02 3.26
C ARG A 204 31.40 13.29 4.57
N LYS A 205 30.94 12.71 5.69
CA LYS A 205 31.58 12.91 7.01
C LYS A 205 32.53 11.79 7.41
N VAL A 206 32.64 10.74 6.62
CA VAL A 206 33.61 9.65 6.74
C VAL A 206 34.68 9.80 5.67
#